data_bda4df00337edcf30d332a4cd31f15b0
#
_entry.id   bda4df00337edcf30d332a4cd31f15b0
#
_cell.length_a   1.000
_cell.length_b   1.000
_cell.length_c   1.000
_cell.angle_alpha   90.00
_cell.angle_beta   90.00
_cell.angle_gamma   90.00
#
_symmetry.space_group_name_H-M   'P 1'
#
loop_
_entity.id
_entity.type
_entity.pdbx_description
1 polymer ?
#
loop_
_entity_poly.entity_id
_entity_poly.type
_entity_poly.pdbx_seq_one_letter_code
_entity_poly.pdbx_strand_id
1 'polypeptide(L)'
;MQIYSSEIVRIGDQAKLFLDEGIIVFFGDNAPEELQDFAVIHKLEQIFGEIVIGTKINLSDANLEVVSVGPVANENFKNLGHLVLKVDSSTEEAQLGDVKCTFDKKPNIEIG
;
A
#
# COMPACT_ATOMS: atom_id res chain seq x y z
N MET A 1 18.21 -1.69 -0.25
CA MET A 1 18.08 -0.35 0.35
C MET A 1 16.62 -0.09 0.70
N GLN A 2 16.37 0.37 1.90
CA GLN A 2 15.01 0.73 2.32
C GLN A 2 14.67 2.12 1.80
N ILE A 3 13.59 2.23 1.01
CA ILE A 3 13.17 3.51 0.44
C ILE A 3 12.11 4.22 1.27
N TYR A 4 11.41 3.49 2.13
CA TYR A 4 10.38 4.06 2.99
C TYR A 4 10.11 3.15 4.18
N SER A 5 9.87 3.75 5.33
CA SER A 5 9.47 3.05 6.55
C SER A 5 8.53 3.93 7.35
N SER A 6 7.44 3.37 7.84
CA SER A 6 6.46 4.13 8.61
C SER A 6 5.66 3.23 9.53
N GLU A 7 4.87 3.88 10.41
CA GLU A 7 3.95 3.21 11.30
C GLU A 7 2.52 3.36 10.81
N ILE A 8 1.71 2.31 10.97
CA ILE A 8 0.28 2.38 10.75
C ILE A 8 -0.35 2.98 12.00
N VAL A 9 -1.05 4.12 11.84
CA VAL A 9 -1.62 4.86 12.97
C VAL A 9 -3.14 4.73 13.05
N ARG A 10 -3.79 4.31 11.97
CA ARG A 10 -5.24 4.07 11.95
C ARG A 10 -5.58 3.07 10.86
N ILE A 11 -6.57 2.22 11.14
CA ILE A 11 -7.14 1.32 10.13
C ILE A 11 -8.62 1.68 10.03
N GLY A 12 -9.04 2.17 8.85
CA GLY A 12 -10.43 2.55 8.63
C GLY A 12 -11.38 1.37 8.73
N ASP A 13 -12.63 1.63 9.09
CA ASP A 13 -13.64 0.59 9.31
C ASP A 13 -13.88 -0.26 8.06
N GLN A 14 -13.74 0.32 6.87
CA GLN A 14 -13.97 -0.36 5.60
C GLN A 14 -12.69 -1.00 5.02
N ALA A 15 -11.52 -0.72 5.60
CA ALA A 15 -10.25 -1.18 5.06
C ALA A 15 -10.14 -2.71 5.04
N LYS A 16 -10.69 -3.39 6.03
CA LYS A 16 -10.66 -4.85 6.10
C LYS A 16 -11.50 -5.52 5.02
N LEU A 17 -12.58 -4.87 4.60
CA LEU A 17 -13.40 -5.39 3.50
C LEU A 17 -12.62 -5.43 2.20
N PHE A 18 -11.84 -4.39 1.92
CA PHE A 18 -10.96 -4.37 0.77
C PHE A 18 -9.83 -5.40 0.89
N LEU A 19 -9.29 -5.56 2.08
CA LEU A 19 -8.23 -6.55 2.32
C LEU A 19 -8.73 -7.97 2.02
N ASP A 20 -9.97 -8.28 2.36
CA ASP A 20 -10.56 -9.59 2.06
C ASP A 20 -10.66 -9.84 0.55
N GLU A 21 -10.71 -8.78 -0.25
CA GLU A 21 -10.69 -8.83 -1.70
C GLU A 21 -9.27 -8.73 -2.30
N GLY A 22 -8.25 -8.69 -1.44
CA GLY A 22 -6.87 -8.57 -1.90
C GLY A 22 -6.45 -7.15 -2.24
N ILE A 23 -7.14 -6.15 -1.70
CA ILE A 23 -6.85 -4.73 -1.95
C ILE A 23 -6.49 -4.05 -0.64
N ILE A 24 -5.34 -3.37 -0.63
CA ILE A 24 -4.92 -2.57 0.52
C ILE A 24 -4.77 -1.12 0.04
N VAL A 25 -5.55 -0.23 0.62
CA VAL A 25 -5.51 1.19 0.30
C VAL A 25 -4.75 1.92 1.40
N PHE A 26 -3.64 2.56 1.05
CA PHE A 26 -2.85 3.37 1.97
C PHE A 26 -3.05 4.86 1.71
N PHE A 27 -3.12 5.64 2.76
CA PHE A 27 -3.02 7.10 2.73
C PHE A 27 -2.13 7.58 3.87
N GLY A 28 -1.52 8.74 3.68
CA GLY A 28 -0.79 9.40 4.74
C GLY A 28 -1.74 9.97 5.81
N ASP A 29 -1.19 10.29 6.96
CA ASP A 29 -1.96 10.78 8.11
C ASP A 29 -2.54 12.19 7.91
N ASN A 30 -2.22 12.85 6.79
CA ASN A 30 -2.84 14.12 6.38
C ASN A 30 -4.06 13.93 5.47
N ALA A 31 -4.51 12.71 5.24
CA ALA A 31 -5.66 12.44 4.37
C ALA A 31 -6.95 13.03 4.95
N PRO A 32 -7.89 13.49 4.08
CA PRO A 32 -9.21 13.91 4.54
C PRO A 32 -9.91 12.81 5.31
N GLU A 33 -10.64 13.17 6.35
CA GLU A 33 -11.30 12.22 7.25
C GLU A 33 -12.21 11.24 6.50
N GLU A 34 -12.92 11.72 5.50
CA GLU A 34 -13.83 10.90 4.68
C GLU A 34 -13.10 9.76 3.94
N LEU A 35 -11.84 9.96 3.58
CA LEU A 35 -11.04 8.93 2.92
C LEU A 35 -10.43 7.95 3.92
N GLN A 36 -10.27 8.36 5.17
CA GLN A 36 -9.63 7.52 6.18
C GLN A 36 -10.44 6.26 6.51
N ASP A 37 -11.75 6.28 6.35
CA ASP A 37 -12.59 5.12 6.63
C ASP A 37 -12.31 3.93 5.71
N PHE A 38 -11.78 4.18 4.53
CA PHE A 38 -11.48 3.14 3.54
C PHE A 38 -10.03 2.72 3.51
N ALA A 39 -9.18 3.34 4.31
CA ALA A 39 -7.74 3.23 4.14
C ALA A 39 -7.03 2.78 5.41
N VAL A 40 -5.83 2.27 5.18
CA VAL A 40 -4.82 2.06 6.22
C VAL A 40 -3.99 3.34 6.26
N ILE A 41 -4.03 4.04 7.38
CA ILE A 41 -3.37 5.34 7.53
C ILE A 41 -2.01 5.14 8.16
N HIS A 42 -0.97 5.65 7.48
CA HIS A 42 0.39 5.60 7.97
C HIS A 42 0.93 7.00 8.21
N LYS A 43 1.88 7.07 9.12
CA LYS A 43 2.57 8.33 9.40
C LYS A 43 3.42 8.70 8.19
N LEU A 44 3.28 9.95 7.69
CA LEU A 44 4.08 10.40 6.57
C LEU A 44 5.55 10.51 6.97
N GLU A 45 6.41 9.88 6.18
CA GLU A 45 7.85 9.89 6.37
C GLU A 45 8.55 10.21 5.06
N GLN A 46 9.85 10.43 5.09
CA GLN A 46 10.61 10.73 3.89
C GLN A 46 10.77 9.50 3.00
N ILE A 47 10.60 9.71 1.70
CA ILE A 47 10.74 8.67 0.69
C ILE A 47 12.12 8.81 0.02
N PHE A 48 12.89 7.73 -0.01
CA PHE A 48 14.27 7.74 -0.51
C PHE A 48 14.44 7.08 -1.87
N GLY A 49 13.36 6.81 -2.58
CA GLY A 49 13.44 6.18 -3.90
C GLY A 49 12.06 5.96 -4.48
N GLU A 50 11.99 5.18 -5.54
CA GLU A 50 10.75 4.87 -6.22
C GLU A 50 10.39 3.40 -6.08
N ILE A 51 9.09 3.12 -6.10
CA ILE A 51 8.59 1.75 -6.17
C ILE A 51 8.75 1.27 -7.61
N VAL A 52 9.46 0.16 -7.77
CA VAL A 52 9.70 -0.45 -9.07
C VAL A 52 9.38 -1.95 -8.99
N ILE A 53 9.31 -2.61 -10.15
CA ILE A 53 9.16 -4.06 -10.17
C ILE A 53 10.33 -4.70 -9.42
N GLY A 54 10.01 -5.61 -8.52
CA GLY A 54 11.00 -6.25 -7.65
C GLY A 54 11.14 -5.63 -6.28
N THR A 55 10.52 -4.46 -6.03
CA THR A 55 10.52 -3.85 -4.71
C THR A 55 9.89 -4.78 -3.68
N LYS A 56 10.52 -4.91 -2.52
CA LYS A 56 10.00 -5.71 -1.41
C LYS A 56 9.20 -4.83 -0.47
N ILE A 57 8.04 -5.31 -0.06
CA ILE A 57 7.17 -4.60 0.89
C ILE A 57 6.94 -5.53 2.08
N ASN A 58 7.30 -5.06 3.27
CA ASN A 58 7.06 -5.78 4.51
C ASN A 58 5.87 -5.16 5.23
N LEU A 59 4.81 -5.94 5.42
CA LEU A 59 3.61 -5.53 6.14
C LEU A 59 3.41 -6.47 7.31
N SER A 60 3.67 -5.98 8.52
CA SER A 60 3.63 -6.82 9.72
C SER A 60 4.48 -8.08 9.52
N ASP A 61 3.86 -9.24 9.39
CA ASP A 61 4.54 -10.52 9.20
C ASP A 61 4.52 -11.02 7.76
N ALA A 62 3.91 -10.27 6.84
CA ALA A 62 3.82 -10.66 5.44
C ALA A 62 4.89 -9.96 4.60
N ASN A 63 5.44 -10.69 3.63
CA ASN A 63 6.40 -10.14 2.67
C ASN A 63 5.77 -10.15 1.29
N LEU A 64 5.74 -8.99 0.65
CA LEU A 64 5.19 -8.80 -0.67
C LEU A 64 6.30 -8.42 -1.64
N GLU A 65 6.12 -8.76 -2.90
CA GLU A 65 7.02 -8.34 -3.96
C GLU A 65 6.22 -7.68 -5.09
N VAL A 66 6.66 -6.50 -5.49
CA VAL A 66 6.01 -5.73 -6.55
C VAL A 66 6.28 -6.39 -7.90
N VAL A 67 5.23 -6.68 -8.66
CA VAL A 67 5.30 -7.28 -9.99
C VAL A 67 4.79 -6.35 -11.09
N SER A 68 4.05 -5.31 -10.75
CA SER A 68 3.61 -4.30 -11.71
C SER A 68 3.34 -2.98 -10.99
N VAL A 69 3.69 -1.86 -11.61
CA VAL A 69 3.53 -0.52 -11.05
C VAL A 69 2.77 0.34 -12.06
N GLY A 70 1.64 0.91 -11.63
CA GLY A 70 0.87 1.82 -12.46
C GLY A 70 1.61 3.14 -12.71
N PRO A 71 1.29 3.85 -13.80
CA PRO A 71 2.08 5.02 -14.22
C PRO A 71 2.05 6.21 -13.25
N VAL A 72 1.04 6.33 -12.38
CA VAL A 72 0.96 7.44 -11.42
C VAL A 72 1.10 6.99 -9.96
N ALA A 73 1.43 5.72 -9.71
CA ALA A 73 1.53 5.20 -8.35
C ALA A 73 2.60 5.92 -7.52
N ASN A 74 3.78 6.10 -8.07
CA ASN A 74 4.87 6.78 -7.35
C ASN A 74 4.56 8.23 -7.06
N GLU A 75 3.91 8.92 -8.00
CA GLU A 75 3.51 10.31 -7.80
C GLU A 75 2.50 10.44 -6.66
N ASN A 76 1.48 9.58 -6.63
CA ASN A 76 0.48 9.57 -5.57
C ASN A 76 1.09 9.23 -4.22
N PHE A 77 2.01 8.29 -4.19
CA PHE A 77 2.70 7.91 -2.96
C PHE A 77 3.55 9.05 -2.42
N LYS A 78 4.31 9.70 -3.30
CA LYS A 78 5.17 10.82 -2.93
C LYS A 78 4.37 12.01 -2.41
N ASN A 79 3.25 12.33 -3.04
CA ASN A 79 2.49 13.54 -2.73
C ASN A 79 1.50 13.35 -1.58
N LEU A 80 0.92 12.16 -1.43
CA LEU A 80 -0.20 11.91 -0.53
C LEU A 80 0.00 10.74 0.42
N GLY A 81 1.10 9.99 0.26
CA GLY A 81 1.23 8.70 0.93
C GLY A 81 0.19 7.71 0.44
N HIS A 82 -0.43 7.98 -0.71
CA HIS A 82 -1.51 7.18 -1.26
C HIS A 82 -0.96 6.07 -2.16
N LEU A 83 -1.33 4.85 -1.83
CA LEU A 83 -0.89 3.68 -2.56
C LEU A 83 -1.97 2.61 -2.49
N VAL A 84 -2.33 2.04 -3.63
CA VAL A 84 -3.28 0.93 -3.69
C VAL A 84 -2.50 -0.32 -4.06
N LEU A 85 -2.39 -1.25 -3.12
CA LEU A 85 -1.75 -2.55 -3.35
C LEU A 85 -2.82 -3.56 -3.72
N LYS A 86 -2.63 -4.24 -4.84
CA LYS A 86 -3.47 -5.36 -5.24
C LYS A 86 -2.67 -6.65 -5.07
N VAL A 87 -3.14 -7.50 -4.18
CA VAL A 87 -2.46 -8.71 -3.75
C VAL A 87 -3.31 -9.90 -4.17
N ASP A 88 -3.24 -10.25 -5.44
CA ASP A 88 -4.02 -11.36 -5.98
C ASP A 88 -3.18 -12.16 -6.98
N SER A 89 -3.73 -13.29 -7.44
CA SER A 89 -3.08 -14.18 -8.39
C SER A 89 -3.37 -13.83 -9.85
N SER A 90 -4.08 -12.72 -10.11
CA SER A 90 -4.39 -12.27 -11.46
C SER A 90 -3.11 -11.93 -12.22
N THR A 91 -3.11 -12.17 -13.53
CA THR A 91 -2.00 -11.82 -14.42
C THR A 91 -2.15 -10.42 -15.02
N GLU A 92 -3.21 -9.70 -14.66
CA GLU A 92 -3.43 -8.35 -15.17
C GLU A 92 -2.38 -7.38 -14.64
N GLU A 93 -2.00 -6.42 -15.47
CA GLU A 93 -1.08 -5.38 -15.07
C GLU A 93 -1.75 -4.36 -14.14
N ALA A 94 -0.93 -3.68 -13.33
CA ALA A 94 -1.41 -2.61 -12.47
C ALA A 94 -2.00 -1.48 -13.31
N GLN A 95 -3.12 -0.92 -12.85
CA GLN A 95 -3.77 0.22 -13.49
C GLN A 95 -3.32 1.51 -12.81
N LEU A 96 -3.37 2.61 -13.52
CA LEU A 96 -3.02 3.99 -13.13
C LEU A 96 -2.23 4.13 -11.81
N GLY A 97 -2.88 4.17 -10.68
CA GLY A 97 -2.26 4.39 -9.37
C GLY A 97 -2.02 3.12 -8.56
N ASP A 98 -2.26 1.95 -9.13
CA ASP A 98 -2.16 0.68 -8.42
C ASP A 98 -0.75 0.12 -8.45
N VAL A 99 -0.42 -0.67 -7.44
CA VAL A 99 0.80 -1.48 -7.39
C VAL A 99 0.37 -2.91 -7.16
N LYS A 100 0.73 -3.78 -8.09
CA LYS A 100 0.37 -5.20 -7.99
C LYS A 100 1.51 -5.98 -7.37
N CYS A 101 1.17 -6.84 -6.41
CA CYS A 101 2.16 -7.60 -5.65
C CYS A 101 1.81 -9.07 -5.58
N THR A 102 2.86 -9.90 -5.47
CA THR A 102 2.75 -11.27 -4.96
C THR A 102 3.01 -11.25 -3.46
N PHE A 103 2.64 -12.32 -2.76
CA PHE A 103 2.80 -12.39 -1.31
C PHE A 103 3.13 -13.81 -0.85
N ASP A 104 3.85 -13.90 0.27
CA ASP A 104 4.19 -15.20 0.88
C ASP A 104 3.05 -15.75 1.74
N LYS A 105 2.26 -14.85 2.32
CA LYS A 105 1.05 -15.18 3.09
C LYS A 105 0.13 -13.97 3.10
N LYS A 106 -1.15 -14.21 3.37
CA LYS A 106 -2.14 -13.13 3.42
C LYS A 106 -1.73 -12.08 4.46
N PRO A 107 -1.62 -10.80 4.09
CA PRO A 107 -1.25 -9.76 5.03
C PRO A 107 -2.27 -9.61 6.15
N ASN A 108 -1.77 -9.43 7.38
CA ASN A 108 -2.58 -9.09 8.54
C ASN A 108 -2.17 -7.67 8.95
N ILE A 109 -3.08 -6.72 8.80
CA ILE A 109 -2.77 -5.31 9.03
C ILE A 109 -3.09 -4.94 10.47
N GLU A 110 -2.10 -4.38 11.17
CA GLU A 110 -2.21 -3.97 12.56
C GLU A 110 -1.60 -2.58 12.74
N ILE A 111 -2.04 -1.87 13.78
CA ILE A 111 -1.44 -0.58 14.17
C ILE A 111 -0.02 -0.82 14.68
N GLY A 112 0.91 -0.01 14.20
CA GLY A 112 2.31 -0.10 14.59
C GLY A 112 3.31 -0.36 13.47
#